data_8aa440ca52c170a15eb92e339a56c86a
#
_entry.id   8aa440ca52c170a15eb92e339a56c86a
#
_cell.length_a   1.000
_cell.length_b   1.000
_cell.length_c   1.000
_cell.angle_alpha   90.00
_cell.angle_beta   90.00
_cell.angle_gamma   90.00
#
_symmetry.space_group_name_H-M   'P 1'
#
loop_
_entity.id
_entity.type
_entity.pdbx_description
1 polymer ?
#
loop_
_entity_poly.entity_id
_entity_poly.type
_entity_poly.pdbx_seq_one_letter_code
_entity_poly.pdbx_strand_id
1 'polypeptide(L)'
;MSQTAKTSDPKQKILTIIGTVLCIILLPILIINLTLIAKSYINEDEIPSLGGVFPLIVLTDSMLPEISSGDLIICNTLEPEEVRVDDVISFFDPMGSGTSVVTHRVLEIVEKDGELSFRTKGDNNNAEDQVLVPQKNLVGIYRSRIPALGNVAMFMQTTPGLILCVVCPVLLMVGYDMLRRNKYEKAKQQDTDALLAELEALRAMKAEKEKQEQQ
;
A
#
# COMPACT_ATOMS: atom_id res chain seq x y z
N MET A 1 34.90 27.94 -25.10
CA MET A 1 34.37 27.12 -23.99
C MET A 1 33.05 26.49 -24.46
N SER A 2 33.11 25.28 -24.98
CA SER A 2 31.91 24.54 -25.41
C SER A 2 31.54 23.58 -24.31
N GLN A 3 30.42 23.82 -23.65
CA GLN A 3 29.83 22.87 -22.73
C GLN A 3 29.18 21.75 -23.56
N THR A 4 29.85 20.60 -23.61
CA THR A 4 29.25 19.38 -24.13
C THR A 4 28.08 18.98 -23.21
N ALA A 5 26.87 19.18 -23.68
CA ALA A 5 25.67 18.70 -23.04
C ALA A 5 25.77 17.18 -22.89
N LYS A 6 25.95 16.72 -21.65
CA LYS A 6 26.01 15.31 -21.26
C LYS A 6 24.65 14.67 -21.53
N THR A 7 24.52 14.02 -22.70
CA THR A 7 23.30 13.27 -23.04
C THR A 7 23.15 12.15 -22.00
N SER A 8 22.14 12.25 -21.15
CA SER A 8 21.84 11.23 -20.16
C SER A 8 21.49 9.92 -20.87
N ASP A 9 22.15 8.83 -20.47
CA ASP A 9 21.92 7.47 -20.95
C ASP A 9 20.41 7.17 -20.93
N PRO A 10 19.81 6.63 -22.02
CA PRO A 10 18.38 6.32 -22.10
C PRO A 10 17.91 5.43 -20.94
N LYS A 11 18.77 4.55 -20.42
CA LYS A 11 18.49 3.73 -19.23
C LYS A 11 18.35 4.55 -17.94
N GLN A 12 19.10 5.65 -17.82
CA GLN A 12 18.97 6.56 -16.68
C GLN A 12 17.64 7.31 -16.70
N LYS A 13 17.21 7.76 -17.90
CA LYS A 13 15.91 8.42 -18.06
C LYS A 13 14.76 7.49 -17.68
N ILE A 14 14.79 6.24 -18.14
CA ILE A 14 13.78 5.24 -17.81
C ILE A 14 13.73 5.01 -16.30
N LEU A 15 14.86 4.84 -15.64
CA LEU A 15 14.92 4.60 -14.19
C LEU A 15 14.40 5.81 -13.39
N THR A 16 14.74 7.02 -13.83
CA THR A 16 14.22 8.26 -13.23
C THR A 16 12.70 8.36 -13.39
N ILE A 17 12.18 8.04 -14.58
CA ILE A 17 10.74 8.03 -14.83
C ILE A 17 10.03 7.02 -13.92
N ILE A 18 10.54 5.78 -13.83
CA ILE A 18 9.98 4.74 -12.95
C ILE A 18 10.00 5.21 -11.49
N GLY A 19 11.11 5.76 -11.01
CA GLY A 19 11.24 6.28 -9.66
C GLY A 19 10.27 7.43 -9.37
N THR A 20 10.12 8.36 -10.32
CA THR A 20 9.17 9.48 -10.20
C THR A 20 7.72 8.99 -10.17
N VAL A 21 7.34 8.07 -11.06
CA VAL A 21 6.00 7.46 -11.08
C VAL A 21 5.72 6.74 -9.76
N LEU A 22 6.69 5.96 -9.26
CA LEU A 22 6.57 5.28 -7.98
C LEU A 22 6.37 6.26 -6.82
N CYS A 23 7.13 7.35 -6.77
CA CYS A 23 6.97 8.39 -5.76
C CYS A 23 5.58 9.05 -5.83
N ILE A 24 5.08 9.35 -7.04
CA ILE A 24 3.75 9.95 -7.24
C ILE A 24 2.64 9.02 -6.73
N ILE A 25 2.82 7.71 -6.83
CA ILE A 25 1.86 6.71 -6.35
C ILE A 25 1.99 6.49 -4.83
N LEU A 26 3.22 6.32 -4.32
CA LEU A 26 3.44 5.94 -2.93
C LEU A 26 3.24 7.11 -1.95
N LEU A 27 3.55 8.34 -2.35
CA LEU A 27 3.43 9.49 -1.45
C LEU A 27 1.98 9.78 -1.02
N PRO A 28 0.98 9.80 -1.92
CA PRO A 28 -0.43 9.90 -1.51
C PRO A 28 -0.89 8.74 -0.62
N ILE A 29 -0.47 7.51 -0.92
CA ILE A 29 -0.79 6.34 -0.11
C ILE A 29 -0.23 6.51 1.32
N LEU A 30 0.99 7.00 1.46
CA LEU A 30 1.60 7.26 2.76
C LEU A 30 0.84 8.34 3.53
N ILE A 31 0.46 9.43 2.87
CA ILE A 31 -0.31 10.53 3.50
C ILE A 31 -1.67 10.01 3.98
N ILE A 32 -2.38 9.23 3.15
CA ILE A 32 -3.65 8.62 3.52
C ILE A 32 -3.48 7.72 4.74
N ASN A 33 -2.48 6.82 4.74
CA ASN A 33 -2.21 5.94 5.88
C ASN A 33 -1.91 6.72 7.16
N LEU A 34 -1.06 7.76 7.11
CA LEU A 34 -0.77 8.61 8.27
C LEU A 34 -2.03 9.29 8.79
N THR A 35 -2.91 9.77 7.89
CA THR A 35 -4.18 10.40 8.27
C THR A 35 -5.12 9.41 8.94
N LEU A 36 -5.23 8.19 8.41
CA LEU A 36 -6.07 7.13 9.01
C LEU A 36 -5.53 6.69 10.38
N ILE A 37 -4.21 6.53 10.51
CA ILE A 37 -3.56 6.21 11.79
C ILE A 37 -3.83 7.34 12.82
N ALA A 38 -3.65 8.61 12.43
CA ALA A 38 -3.91 9.73 13.31
C ALA A 38 -5.38 9.79 13.77
N LYS A 39 -6.33 9.55 12.86
CA LYS A 39 -7.77 9.45 13.20
C LYS A 39 -8.06 8.31 14.16
N SER A 40 -7.44 7.14 13.97
CA SER A 40 -7.61 5.98 14.86
C SER A 40 -7.10 6.24 16.28
N TYR A 41 -6.08 7.09 16.45
CA TYR A 41 -5.61 7.49 17.78
C TYR A 41 -6.46 8.55 18.46
N ILE A 42 -7.18 9.36 17.67
CA ILE A 42 -8.01 10.45 18.20
C ILE A 42 -9.41 9.93 18.56
N ASN A 43 -9.96 9.02 17.75
CA ASN A 43 -11.30 8.45 17.91
C ASN A 43 -11.16 6.92 18.04
N GLU A 44 -10.94 6.43 19.26
CA GLU A 44 -10.75 4.99 19.51
C GLU A 44 -12.03 4.16 19.26
N ASP A 45 -13.20 4.80 19.33
CA ASP A 45 -14.51 4.16 19.16
C ASP A 45 -15.03 4.17 17.71
N GLU A 46 -14.30 4.80 16.77
CA GLU A 46 -14.73 4.90 15.38
C GLU A 46 -13.75 4.18 14.44
N ILE A 47 -14.31 3.49 13.42
CA ILE A 47 -13.46 2.94 12.35
C ILE A 47 -12.94 4.10 11.48
N PRO A 48 -11.61 4.20 11.28
CA PRO A 48 -11.03 5.27 10.48
C PRO A 48 -11.56 5.22 9.05
N SER A 49 -12.26 6.28 8.63
CA SER A 49 -12.84 6.42 7.30
C SER A 49 -12.25 7.61 6.54
N LEU A 50 -12.22 7.49 5.22
CA LEU A 50 -11.85 8.58 4.32
C LEU A 50 -13.09 9.03 3.54
N GLY A 51 -13.64 10.19 3.92
CA GLY A 51 -14.89 10.68 3.32
C GLY A 51 -16.10 9.76 3.54
N GLY A 52 -16.16 9.09 4.70
CA GLY A 52 -17.22 8.12 5.02
C GLY A 52 -17.04 6.75 4.39
N VAL A 53 -15.94 6.49 3.65
CA VAL A 53 -15.63 5.19 3.05
C VAL A 53 -14.53 4.50 3.84
N PHE A 54 -14.70 3.22 4.14
CA PHE A 54 -13.71 2.43 4.86
C PHE A 54 -13.69 0.96 4.40
N PRO A 55 -12.50 0.32 4.37
CA PRO A 55 -12.36 -1.08 4.04
C PRO A 55 -12.44 -1.96 5.29
N LEU A 56 -13.03 -3.17 5.16
CA LEU A 56 -12.97 -4.23 6.17
C LEU A 56 -12.51 -5.54 5.52
N ILE A 57 -11.78 -6.35 6.30
CA ILE A 57 -11.38 -7.70 5.88
C ILE A 57 -12.37 -8.69 6.46
N VAL A 58 -12.93 -9.53 5.60
CA VAL A 58 -13.89 -10.58 5.98
C VAL A 58 -13.13 -11.79 6.49
N LEU A 59 -13.42 -12.23 7.71
CA LEU A 59 -12.72 -13.33 8.36
C LEU A 59 -13.52 -14.65 8.35
N THR A 60 -14.83 -14.59 8.12
CA THR A 60 -15.74 -15.75 8.21
C THR A 60 -16.59 -15.88 6.96
N ASP A 61 -17.16 -17.06 6.75
CA ASP A 61 -18.05 -17.37 5.62
C ASP A 61 -19.52 -17.18 5.93
N SER A 62 -19.87 -16.39 6.95
CA SER A 62 -21.27 -16.15 7.37
C SER A 62 -22.13 -15.49 6.30
N MET A 63 -21.54 -14.79 5.34
CA MET A 63 -22.22 -14.05 4.27
C MET A 63 -22.09 -14.72 2.90
N LEU A 64 -21.72 -16.01 2.85
CA LEU A 64 -21.77 -16.77 1.59
C LEU A 64 -23.20 -16.86 1.03
N PRO A 65 -23.36 -16.86 -0.29
CA PRO A 65 -22.34 -16.82 -1.36
C PRO A 65 -21.89 -15.40 -1.74
N GLU A 66 -22.52 -14.35 -1.22
CA GLU A 66 -22.29 -12.99 -1.65
C GLU A 66 -20.91 -12.47 -1.22
N ILE A 67 -20.48 -12.75 0.01
CA ILE A 67 -19.20 -12.33 0.56
C ILE A 67 -18.50 -13.54 1.16
N SER A 68 -17.22 -13.73 0.82
CA SER A 68 -16.41 -14.88 1.26
C SER A 68 -15.33 -14.45 2.24
N SER A 69 -14.92 -15.36 3.10
CA SER A 69 -13.72 -15.17 3.93
C SER A 69 -12.51 -14.84 3.06
N GLY A 70 -11.70 -13.87 3.50
CA GLY A 70 -10.56 -13.36 2.75
C GLY A 70 -10.87 -12.26 1.73
N ASP A 71 -12.14 -11.89 1.56
CA ASP A 71 -12.49 -10.72 0.76
C ASP A 71 -12.16 -9.42 1.51
N LEU A 72 -11.89 -8.38 0.76
CA LEU A 72 -11.89 -6.99 1.25
C LEU A 72 -13.23 -6.37 0.84
N ILE A 73 -14.03 -5.96 1.82
CA ILE A 73 -15.28 -5.24 1.56
C ILE A 73 -15.09 -3.74 1.74
N ILE A 74 -15.78 -2.98 0.90
CA ILE A 74 -15.84 -1.52 0.98
C ILE A 74 -17.20 -1.15 1.57
N CYS A 75 -17.16 -0.43 2.67
CA CYS A 75 -18.33 0.05 3.40
C CYS A 75 -18.38 1.56 3.41
N ASN A 76 -19.58 2.10 3.54
CA ASN A 76 -19.83 3.52 3.76
C ASN A 76 -20.46 3.73 5.13
N THR A 77 -20.08 4.80 5.82
CA THR A 77 -20.86 5.27 6.97
C THR A 77 -22.28 5.61 6.53
N LEU A 78 -23.24 5.29 7.39
CA LEU A 78 -24.66 5.52 7.14
C LEU A 78 -25.33 5.91 8.46
N GLU A 79 -26.28 6.83 8.40
CA GLU A 79 -27.11 7.15 9.56
C GLU A 79 -28.11 6.01 9.83
N PRO A 80 -28.38 5.68 11.11
CA PRO A 80 -29.24 4.56 11.45
C PRO A 80 -30.63 4.61 10.81
N GLU A 81 -31.17 5.81 10.61
CA GLU A 81 -32.51 6.06 10.02
C GLU A 81 -32.55 5.77 8.51
N GLU A 82 -31.39 5.69 7.86
CA GLU A 82 -31.30 5.39 6.43
C GLU A 82 -31.19 3.88 6.14
N VAL A 83 -30.97 3.06 7.18
CA VAL A 83 -30.89 1.59 7.06
C VAL A 83 -32.25 1.03 6.67
N ARG A 84 -32.24 0.07 5.76
CA ARG A 84 -33.45 -0.62 5.27
C ARG A 84 -33.35 -2.12 5.53
N VAL A 85 -34.50 -2.77 5.56
CA VAL A 85 -34.57 -4.24 5.52
C VAL A 85 -33.89 -4.72 4.24
N ASP A 86 -33.17 -5.83 4.32
CA ASP A 86 -32.28 -6.43 3.28
C ASP A 86 -30.93 -5.73 3.07
N ASP A 87 -30.68 -4.60 3.69
CA ASP A 87 -29.32 -4.02 3.66
C ASP A 87 -28.32 -4.91 4.39
N VAL A 88 -27.11 -4.99 3.85
CA VAL A 88 -25.97 -5.64 4.53
C VAL A 88 -25.22 -4.57 5.30
N ILE A 89 -25.25 -4.64 6.62
CA ILE A 89 -24.62 -3.67 7.51
C ILE A 89 -23.42 -4.27 8.24
N SER A 90 -22.43 -3.42 8.52
CA SER A 90 -21.31 -3.73 9.42
C SER A 90 -21.55 -3.03 10.75
N PHE A 91 -21.36 -3.74 11.85
CA PHE A 91 -21.66 -3.24 13.19
C PHE A 91 -20.69 -3.83 14.22
N PHE A 92 -20.48 -3.14 15.33
CA PHE A 92 -19.78 -3.69 16.49
C PHE A 92 -20.62 -4.75 17.16
N ASP A 93 -20.04 -5.95 17.36
CA ASP A 93 -20.74 -7.07 17.98
C ASP A 93 -21.20 -6.69 19.40
N PRO A 94 -22.53 -6.66 19.65
CA PRO A 94 -23.05 -6.31 20.98
C PRO A 94 -22.76 -7.36 22.05
N MET A 95 -22.40 -8.59 21.68
CA MET A 95 -22.01 -9.68 22.59
C MET A 95 -20.50 -9.82 22.74
N GLY A 96 -19.73 -9.17 21.86
CA GLY A 96 -18.27 -9.23 21.84
C GLY A 96 -17.60 -8.23 22.77
N SER A 97 -16.30 -8.08 22.59
CA SER A 97 -15.45 -7.13 23.36
C SER A 97 -15.67 -5.65 22.99
N GLY A 98 -16.64 -5.35 22.13
CA GLY A 98 -16.89 -4.00 21.60
C GLY A 98 -15.95 -3.57 20.46
N THR A 99 -14.92 -4.36 20.15
CA THR A 99 -13.96 -4.07 19.07
C THR A 99 -14.11 -4.98 17.85
N SER A 100 -14.90 -6.05 17.97
CA SER A 100 -15.15 -6.98 16.87
C SER A 100 -16.25 -6.43 15.96
N VAL A 101 -15.98 -6.34 14.67
CA VAL A 101 -16.94 -5.91 13.66
C VAL A 101 -17.51 -7.14 12.95
N VAL A 102 -18.84 -7.21 12.90
CA VAL A 102 -19.62 -8.24 12.20
C VAL A 102 -20.33 -7.60 11.02
N THR A 103 -20.47 -8.34 9.92
CA THR A 103 -21.19 -7.88 8.72
C THR A 103 -22.30 -8.89 8.43
N HIS A 104 -23.56 -8.49 8.59
CA HIS A 104 -24.74 -9.33 8.40
C HIS A 104 -25.86 -8.55 7.72
N ARG A 105 -26.86 -9.27 7.23
CA ARG A 105 -28.06 -8.71 6.58
C ARG A 105 -29.13 -8.35 7.59
N VAL A 106 -29.75 -7.18 7.41
CA VAL A 106 -30.89 -6.72 8.22
C VAL A 106 -32.16 -7.46 7.81
N LEU A 107 -32.75 -8.16 8.76
CA LEU A 107 -34.03 -8.84 8.59
C LEU A 107 -35.20 -7.97 9.03
N GLU A 108 -35.03 -7.17 10.09
CA GLU A 108 -36.08 -6.36 10.71
C GLU A 108 -35.46 -5.13 11.38
N ILE A 109 -36.18 -4.02 11.33
CA ILE A 109 -35.83 -2.80 12.05
C ILE A 109 -36.84 -2.67 13.20
N VAL A 110 -36.30 -2.62 14.42
CA VAL A 110 -37.10 -2.53 15.66
C VAL A 110 -36.87 -1.15 16.27
N GLU A 111 -37.98 -0.39 16.40
CA GLU A 111 -37.95 0.91 17.11
C GLU A 111 -38.57 0.73 18.49
N LYS A 112 -37.85 1.13 19.53
CA LYS A 112 -38.31 1.09 20.90
C LYS A 112 -37.81 2.32 21.65
N ASP A 113 -38.73 3.06 22.26
CA ASP A 113 -38.43 4.27 23.05
C ASP A 113 -37.69 5.35 22.27
N GLY A 114 -37.86 5.40 20.93
CA GLY A 114 -37.16 6.33 20.04
C GLY A 114 -35.75 5.89 19.65
N GLU A 115 -35.33 4.68 20.04
CA GLU A 115 -34.05 4.09 19.63
C GLU A 115 -34.28 2.98 18.61
N LEU A 116 -33.45 2.99 17.53
CA LEU A 116 -33.46 1.95 16.51
C LEU A 116 -32.53 0.79 16.90
N SER A 117 -33.00 -0.41 16.58
CA SER A 117 -32.18 -1.63 16.70
C SER A 117 -32.45 -2.51 15.47
N PHE A 118 -31.46 -3.26 15.07
CA PHE A 118 -31.49 -4.09 13.86
C PHE A 118 -31.43 -5.58 14.24
N ARG A 119 -32.39 -6.35 13.73
CA ARG A 119 -32.33 -7.81 13.75
C ARG A 119 -31.53 -8.24 12.54
N THR A 120 -30.47 -8.96 12.75
CA THR A 120 -29.53 -9.32 11.69
C THR A 120 -29.31 -10.81 11.58
N LYS A 121 -28.82 -11.26 10.42
CA LYS A 121 -28.47 -12.65 10.16
C LYS A 121 -27.41 -12.72 9.08
N GLY A 122 -26.42 -13.59 9.24
CA GLY A 122 -25.52 -13.98 8.15
C GLY A 122 -26.26 -14.82 7.11
N ASP A 123 -26.07 -14.53 5.83
CA ASP A 123 -26.77 -15.21 4.73
C ASP A 123 -26.57 -16.73 4.74
N ASN A 124 -25.39 -17.17 5.19
CA ASN A 124 -25.02 -18.58 5.33
C ASN A 124 -25.30 -19.16 6.73
N ASN A 125 -25.84 -18.40 7.66
CA ASN A 125 -26.14 -18.87 9.00
C ASN A 125 -27.50 -19.57 9.05
N ASN A 126 -27.63 -20.59 9.89
CA ASN A 126 -28.91 -21.30 10.07
C ASN A 126 -29.93 -20.55 10.94
N ALA A 127 -29.46 -19.62 11.79
CA ALA A 127 -30.27 -18.86 12.72
C ALA A 127 -29.93 -17.36 12.64
N GLU A 128 -30.87 -16.55 13.09
CA GLU A 128 -30.70 -15.11 13.30
C GLU A 128 -29.73 -14.86 14.45
N ASP A 129 -29.16 -13.66 14.49
CA ASP A 129 -28.29 -13.22 15.59
C ASP A 129 -29.11 -13.13 16.89
N GLN A 130 -28.52 -13.60 17.99
CA GLN A 130 -29.24 -13.76 19.26
C GLN A 130 -29.64 -12.42 19.88
N VAL A 131 -28.92 -11.36 19.60
CA VAL A 131 -29.12 -10.04 20.18
C VAL A 131 -29.39 -9.02 19.07
N LEU A 132 -30.34 -8.12 19.31
CA LEU A 132 -30.55 -6.98 18.42
C LEU A 132 -29.32 -6.06 18.43
N VAL A 133 -28.96 -5.55 17.28
CA VAL A 133 -27.87 -4.58 17.13
C VAL A 133 -28.40 -3.18 17.41
N PRO A 134 -28.01 -2.52 18.51
CA PRO A 134 -28.41 -1.15 18.79
C PRO A 134 -27.86 -0.19 17.74
N GLN A 135 -28.57 0.89 17.42
CA GLN A 135 -28.14 1.90 16.45
C GLN A 135 -26.74 2.46 16.71
N LYS A 136 -26.32 2.60 17.97
CA LYS A 136 -25.00 3.07 18.37
C LYS A 136 -23.85 2.14 17.94
N ASN A 137 -24.17 0.87 17.69
CA ASN A 137 -23.18 -0.13 17.25
C ASN A 137 -23.04 -0.16 15.73
N LEU A 138 -23.89 0.56 14.99
CA LEU A 138 -23.80 0.63 13.53
C LEU A 138 -22.50 1.30 13.11
N VAL A 139 -21.76 0.64 12.23
CA VAL A 139 -20.52 1.15 11.64
C VAL A 139 -20.76 1.68 10.23
N GLY A 140 -21.58 0.98 9.44
CA GLY A 140 -21.93 1.39 8.09
C GLY A 140 -22.56 0.30 7.25
N ILE A 141 -22.72 0.59 5.98
CA ILE A 141 -23.37 -0.29 5.01
C ILE A 141 -22.36 -0.83 3.99
N TYR A 142 -22.45 -2.12 3.66
CA TYR A 142 -21.69 -2.75 2.59
C TYR A 142 -22.05 -2.16 1.21
N ARG A 143 -21.07 -1.93 0.37
CA ARG A 143 -21.26 -1.44 -1.00
C ARG A 143 -20.70 -2.35 -2.06
N SER A 144 -19.50 -2.87 -1.84
CA SER A 144 -18.84 -3.75 -2.82
C SER A 144 -17.77 -4.60 -2.16
N ARG A 145 -17.33 -5.64 -2.85
CA ARG A 145 -16.19 -6.47 -2.42
C ARG A 145 -15.11 -6.53 -3.48
N ILE A 146 -13.89 -6.76 -3.03
CA ILE A 146 -12.75 -7.12 -3.87
C ILE A 146 -12.31 -8.51 -3.43
N PRO A 147 -12.59 -9.54 -4.27
CA PRO A 147 -12.33 -10.93 -3.90
C PRO A 147 -10.87 -11.19 -3.57
N ALA A 148 -10.63 -11.94 -2.50
CA ALA A 148 -9.31 -12.40 -2.04
C ALA A 148 -8.28 -11.30 -1.68
N LEU A 149 -8.61 -10.00 -1.82
CA LEU A 149 -7.68 -8.91 -1.49
C LEU A 149 -7.44 -8.82 0.02
N GLY A 150 -8.40 -9.21 0.85
CA GLY A 150 -8.23 -9.32 2.29
C GLY A 150 -7.14 -10.36 2.65
N ASN A 151 -7.09 -11.51 1.95
CA ASN A 151 -6.03 -12.50 2.15
C ASN A 151 -4.64 -11.93 1.84
N VAL A 152 -4.52 -11.13 0.78
CA VAL A 152 -3.26 -10.44 0.44
C VAL A 152 -2.88 -9.47 1.55
N ALA A 153 -3.83 -8.67 2.04
CA ALA A 153 -3.59 -7.71 3.12
C ALA A 153 -3.18 -8.43 4.42
N MET A 154 -3.85 -9.53 4.77
CA MET A 154 -3.47 -10.36 5.93
C MET A 154 -2.08 -10.98 5.76
N PHE A 155 -1.76 -11.52 4.58
CA PHE A 155 -0.43 -12.06 4.30
C PHE A 155 0.67 -11.00 4.46
N MET A 156 0.45 -9.78 3.95
CA MET A 156 1.42 -8.68 4.08
C MET A 156 1.70 -8.29 5.54
N GLN A 157 0.78 -8.52 6.46
CA GLN A 157 0.95 -8.28 7.89
C GLN A 157 1.74 -9.39 8.59
N THR A 158 1.92 -10.55 7.97
CA THR A 158 2.76 -11.63 8.50
C THR A 158 4.25 -11.32 8.33
N THR A 159 5.09 -11.90 9.20
CA THR A 159 6.56 -11.75 9.07
C THR A 159 7.09 -12.18 7.70
N PRO A 160 6.70 -13.34 7.11
CA PRO A 160 7.09 -13.71 5.76
C PRO A 160 6.59 -12.73 4.70
N GLY A 161 5.35 -12.24 4.83
CA GLY A 161 4.77 -11.27 3.90
C GLY A 161 5.52 -9.95 3.92
N LEU A 162 5.86 -9.44 5.10
CA LEU A 162 6.65 -8.21 5.26
C LEU A 162 8.04 -8.35 4.64
N ILE A 163 8.71 -9.49 4.86
CA ILE A 163 10.03 -9.76 4.26
C ILE A 163 9.91 -9.78 2.73
N LEU A 164 8.95 -10.52 2.19
CA LEU A 164 8.79 -10.68 0.75
C LEU A 164 8.37 -9.37 0.06
N CYS A 165 7.40 -8.66 0.65
CA CYS A 165 6.80 -7.49 0.00
C CYS A 165 7.56 -6.18 0.24
N VAL A 166 8.33 -6.08 1.32
CA VAL A 166 9.05 -4.84 1.69
C VAL A 166 10.56 -5.03 1.66
N VAL A 167 11.09 -6.00 2.40
CA VAL A 167 12.55 -6.15 2.56
C VAL A 167 13.22 -6.61 1.26
N CYS A 168 12.65 -7.62 0.57
CA CYS A 168 13.23 -8.13 -0.67
C CYS A 168 13.31 -7.07 -1.78
N PRO A 169 12.27 -6.30 -2.11
CA PRO A 169 12.36 -5.24 -3.12
C PRO A 169 13.39 -4.16 -2.76
N VAL A 170 13.47 -3.77 -1.48
CA VAL A 170 14.47 -2.78 -1.02
C VAL A 170 15.88 -3.33 -1.18
N LEU A 171 16.14 -4.58 -0.77
CA LEU A 171 17.45 -5.21 -0.94
C LEU A 171 17.83 -5.36 -2.42
N LEU A 172 16.89 -5.73 -3.28
CA LEU A 172 17.12 -5.79 -4.73
C LEU A 172 17.47 -4.42 -5.31
N MET A 173 16.79 -3.36 -4.88
CA MET A 173 17.05 -1.99 -5.32
C MET A 173 18.44 -1.53 -4.88
N VAL A 174 18.79 -1.73 -3.61
CA VAL A 174 20.11 -1.36 -3.07
C VAL A 174 21.23 -2.19 -3.74
N GLY A 175 21.03 -3.51 -3.89
CA GLY A 175 21.97 -4.40 -4.56
C GLY A 175 22.19 -4.00 -6.02
N TYR A 176 21.14 -3.66 -6.75
CA TYR A 176 21.22 -3.16 -8.11
C TYR A 176 22.01 -1.83 -8.21
N ASP A 177 21.73 -0.87 -7.32
CA ASP A 177 22.46 0.41 -7.30
C ASP A 177 23.95 0.21 -6.99
N MET A 178 24.26 -0.68 -6.07
CA MET A 178 25.63 -1.04 -5.71
C MET A 178 26.41 -1.68 -6.87
N LEU A 179 25.78 -2.64 -7.56
CA LEU A 179 26.36 -3.26 -8.77
C LEU A 179 26.58 -2.26 -9.90
N ARG A 180 25.65 -1.33 -10.07
CA ARG A 180 25.73 -0.25 -11.05
C ARG A 180 26.87 0.71 -10.75
N ARG A 181 27.03 1.13 -9.50
CA ARG A 181 28.14 2.01 -9.06
C ARG A 181 29.50 1.36 -9.31
N ASN A 182 29.65 0.11 -8.92
CA ASN A 182 30.89 -0.63 -9.15
C ASN A 182 31.28 -0.75 -10.65
N LYS A 183 30.28 -0.94 -11.53
CA LYS A 183 30.52 -0.94 -12.98
C LYS A 183 30.94 0.44 -13.50
N TYR A 184 30.31 1.49 -13.00
CA TYR A 184 30.60 2.85 -13.41
C TYR A 184 32.03 3.29 -12.93
N GLU A 185 32.38 2.95 -11.71
CA GLU A 185 33.72 3.24 -11.16
C GLU A 185 34.81 2.52 -11.93
N LYS A 186 34.63 1.23 -12.27
CA LYS A 186 35.58 0.47 -13.09
C LYS A 186 35.74 1.06 -14.49
N ALA A 187 34.68 1.47 -15.14
CA ALA A 187 34.75 2.11 -16.45
C ALA A 187 35.50 3.45 -16.38
N LYS A 188 35.19 4.27 -15.36
CA LYS A 188 35.88 5.55 -15.14
C LYS A 188 37.39 5.36 -14.86
N GLN A 189 37.74 4.30 -14.14
CA GLN A 189 39.12 3.99 -13.82
C GLN A 189 39.90 3.57 -15.09
N GLN A 190 39.30 2.74 -15.95
CA GLN A 190 39.86 2.37 -17.24
C GLN A 190 40.08 3.56 -18.17
N ASP A 191 39.13 4.50 -18.24
CA ASP A 191 39.28 5.74 -19.02
C ASP A 191 40.41 6.62 -18.47
N THR A 192 40.55 6.69 -17.15
CA THR A 192 41.63 7.46 -16.50
C THR A 192 42.99 6.83 -16.76
N ASP A 193 43.11 5.52 -16.66
CA ASP A 193 44.35 4.78 -16.92
C ASP A 193 44.77 4.91 -18.40
N ALA A 194 43.81 4.85 -19.33
CA ALA A 194 44.07 5.06 -20.76
C ALA A 194 44.56 6.49 -21.06
N LEU A 195 43.97 7.51 -20.44
CA LEU A 195 44.42 8.89 -20.56
C LEU A 195 45.83 9.13 -19.98
N LEU A 196 46.14 8.48 -18.85
CA LEU A 196 47.48 8.56 -18.26
C LEU A 196 48.54 7.92 -19.17
N ALA A 197 48.25 6.75 -19.75
CA ALA A 197 49.12 6.09 -20.69
C ALA A 197 49.40 6.94 -21.97
N GLU A 198 48.34 7.62 -22.49
CA GLU A 198 48.50 8.55 -23.62
C GLU A 198 49.37 9.76 -23.28
N LEU A 199 49.18 10.34 -22.09
CA LEU A 199 49.99 11.44 -21.59
C LEU A 199 51.47 11.06 -21.42
N GLU A 200 51.77 9.86 -20.93
CA GLU A 200 53.15 9.36 -20.82
C GLU A 200 53.79 9.15 -22.17
N ALA A 201 53.04 8.58 -23.15
CA ALA A 201 53.51 8.43 -24.52
C ALA A 201 53.84 9.78 -25.20
N LEU A 202 52.96 10.77 -25.04
CA LEU A 202 53.19 12.12 -25.55
C LEU A 202 54.39 12.81 -24.92
N ARG A 203 54.61 12.63 -23.60
CA ARG A 203 55.79 13.16 -22.90
C ARG A 203 57.09 12.50 -23.39
N ALA A 204 57.09 11.18 -23.61
CA ALA A 204 58.24 10.46 -24.16
C ALA A 204 58.58 10.96 -25.58
N MET A 205 57.58 11.11 -26.45
CA MET A 205 57.81 11.65 -27.80
C MET A 205 58.35 13.09 -27.81
N LYS A 206 57.86 13.91 -26.86
CA LYS A 206 58.37 15.29 -26.72
C LYS A 206 59.80 15.34 -26.26
N ALA A 207 60.18 14.51 -25.28
CA ALA A 207 61.56 14.38 -24.79
C ALA A 207 62.51 13.85 -25.85
N GLU A 208 62.08 12.99 -26.75
CA GLU A 208 62.82 12.46 -27.87
C GLU A 208 63.11 13.53 -28.95
N LYS A 209 62.05 14.34 -29.28
CA LYS A 209 62.18 15.50 -30.18
C LYS A 209 63.19 16.55 -29.65
N GLU A 210 63.10 16.91 -28.37
CA GLU A 210 63.99 17.87 -27.72
C GLU A 210 65.44 17.39 -27.74
N LYS A 211 65.74 16.08 -27.69
CA LYS A 211 67.09 15.48 -27.83
C LYS A 211 67.55 15.53 -29.26
N GLN A 212 66.67 15.40 -30.25
CA GLN A 212 67.07 15.49 -31.69
C GLN A 212 67.34 16.93 -32.14
N GLU A 213 66.71 17.94 -31.53
CA GLU A 213 66.95 19.37 -31.81
C GLU A 213 68.21 19.91 -31.16
N GLN A 214 68.80 19.18 -30.20
CA GLN A 214 70.07 19.56 -29.53
C GLN A 214 71.35 18.90 -30.12
N GLN A 215 71.21 18.05 -31.14
CA GLN A 215 72.27 17.47 -31.91
C GLN A 215 72.50 18.15 -33.27
#